data_c23483cbb9115325f278f8e6e62e4c0a
#
_entry.id   c23483cbb9115325f278f8e6e62e4c0a
#
_cell.length_a   1.000
_cell.length_b   1.000
_cell.length_c   1.000
_cell.angle_alpha   90.00
_cell.angle_beta   90.00
_cell.angle_gamma   90.00
#
_symmetry.space_group_name_H-M   'P 1'
#
loop_
_entity.id
_entity.type
_entity.pdbx_description
1 polymer ?
#
loop_
_entity_poly.entity_id
_entity_poly.type
_entity_poly.pdbx_seq_one_letter_code
_entity_poly.pdbx_strand_id
1 'polypeptide(L)'
;MTFPYAYEYLLTVEELYNNRLQKVEKQLRKAFPSNINFEWVKTISGQKDPLGKIEQYDAFCEPGRELLNRGGKRWRPVLMLLSCELVGGGESALELTPLVEFPHNGSLIIDDIEDKSEWRRGEKAVHLIYGEDFAINAGNLLYYLPTTLIDNSSFLPERKLLLYQYYSENMRRLHLGQGFDILWHNGSIIPDPAEYEQMCRFKTGALARMAAQTGVIAGGGSPETAELLGTVCENMGVGFQIMDDVINLTEGNPGKGRGDDIVEGKKSLPVIYHLKKYPSDLTKLEKLFQLAEAKGFEKAGVEIDKAIDLISSSGALTEAKNRAHEILDISAKTISDNFKKSEASDLIIYMLQNFVK
;
A
#
# COMPACT_ATOMS: atom_id res chain seq x y z
N MET A 1 24.94 27.96 -6.21
CA MET A 1 24.86 27.53 -7.64
C MET A 1 23.65 26.63 -7.76
N THR A 2 22.55 27.16 -8.21
CA THR A 2 21.32 26.44 -8.53
C THR A 2 21.54 25.67 -9.83
N PHE A 3 21.40 24.35 -9.78
CA PHE A 3 21.56 23.48 -10.93
C PHE A 3 20.29 23.59 -11.83
N PRO A 4 20.33 24.26 -12.97
CA PRO A 4 19.17 24.34 -13.88
C PRO A 4 18.77 22.99 -14.47
N TYR A 5 19.68 22.02 -14.50
CA TYR A 5 19.44 20.67 -15.02
C TYR A 5 18.56 19.79 -14.11
N ALA A 6 18.51 20.05 -12.79
CA ALA A 6 17.68 19.26 -11.89
C ALA A 6 16.18 19.53 -12.06
N TYR A 7 15.82 20.75 -12.45
CA TYR A 7 14.40 21.15 -12.63
C TYR A 7 13.80 20.54 -13.91
N GLU A 8 14.58 20.56 -15.00
CA GLU A 8 14.16 20.00 -16.30
C GLU A 8 14.00 18.47 -16.25
N TYR A 9 14.91 17.77 -15.53
CA TYR A 9 14.82 16.33 -15.33
C TYR A 9 13.62 15.94 -14.44
N LEU A 10 13.32 16.70 -13.40
CA LEU A 10 12.17 16.44 -12.53
C LEU A 10 10.83 16.63 -13.27
N LEU A 11 10.70 17.61 -14.11
CA LEU A 11 9.52 17.81 -14.96
C LEU A 11 9.32 16.61 -15.89
N THR A 12 10.37 16.13 -16.52
CA THR A 12 10.31 14.99 -17.43
C THR A 12 9.89 13.69 -16.69
N VAL A 13 10.41 13.44 -15.49
CA VAL A 13 10.04 12.29 -14.67
C VAL A 13 8.57 12.36 -14.26
N GLU A 14 8.10 13.53 -13.85
CA GLU A 14 6.70 13.74 -13.48
C GLU A 14 5.76 13.56 -14.68
N GLU A 15 6.10 14.06 -15.85
CA GLU A 15 5.33 13.84 -17.08
C GLU A 15 5.25 12.36 -17.46
N LEU A 16 6.37 11.64 -17.39
CA LEU A 16 6.43 10.21 -17.68
C LEU A 16 5.59 9.38 -16.71
N TYR A 17 5.59 9.75 -15.44
CA TYR A 17 4.74 9.13 -14.43
C TYR A 17 3.26 9.43 -14.71
N ASN A 18 2.91 10.70 -14.95
CA ASN A 18 1.53 11.15 -15.18
C ASN A 18 0.91 10.53 -16.43
N ASN A 19 1.68 10.30 -17.49
CA ASN A 19 1.21 9.59 -18.68
C ASN A 19 0.75 8.16 -18.36
N ARG A 20 1.47 7.45 -17.49
CA ARG A 20 1.09 6.09 -17.04
C ARG A 20 -0.10 6.16 -16.08
N LEU A 21 -0.11 7.12 -15.18
CA LEU A 21 -1.20 7.35 -14.24
C LEU A 21 -2.55 7.56 -14.96
N GLN A 22 -2.58 8.35 -16.02
CA GLN A 22 -3.80 8.55 -16.81
C GLN A 22 -4.33 7.25 -17.43
N LYS A 23 -3.44 6.40 -17.94
CA LYS A 23 -3.83 5.07 -18.47
C LYS A 23 -4.38 4.17 -17.37
N VAL A 24 -3.73 4.15 -16.21
CA VAL A 24 -4.19 3.42 -15.03
C VAL A 24 -5.57 3.88 -14.61
N GLU A 25 -5.79 5.19 -14.42
CA GLU A 25 -7.09 5.73 -14.02
C GLU A 25 -8.22 5.36 -14.99
N LYS A 26 -7.92 5.39 -16.30
CA LYS A 26 -8.88 4.94 -17.31
C LYS A 26 -9.20 3.45 -17.17
N GLN A 27 -8.20 2.63 -16.89
CA GLN A 27 -8.38 1.18 -16.73
C GLN A 27 -9.14 0.83 -15.44
N LEU A 28 -8.87 1.51 -14.32
CA LEU A 28 -9.61 1.31 -13.07
C LEU A 28 -11.10 1.60 -13.27
N ARG A 29 -11.45 2.71 -13.95
CA ARG A 29 -12.84 3.06 -14.26
C ARG A 29 -13.50 2.09 -15.24
N LYS A 30 -12.74 1.49 -16.18
CA LYS A 30 -13.25 0.43 -17.07
C LYS A 30 -13.56 -0.85 -16.28
N ALA A 31 -12.70 -1.23 -15.35
CA ALA A 31 -12.85 -2.45 -14.57
C ALA A 31 -13.97 -2.34 -13.51
N PHE A 32 -14.16 -1.15 -12.94
CA PHE A 32 -15.25 -0.88 -12.00
C PHE A 32 -16.01 0.38 -12.42
N PRO A 33 -16.99 0.25 -13.34
CA PRO A 33 -17.68 1.41 -13.93
C PRO A 33 -18.61 2.09 -12.92
N SER A 34 -18.80 3.40 -13.10
CA SER A 34 -19.75 4.18 -12.29
C SER A 34 -21.21 3.80 -12.51
N ASN A 35 -21.55 3.24 -13.67
CA ASN A 35 -22.87 2.72 -13.98
C ASN A 35 -22.77 1.22 -14.26
N ILE A 36 -23.16 0.41 -13.29
CA ILE A 36 -23.20 -1.04 -13.43
C ILE A 36 -24.36 -1.45 -14.32
N ASN A 37 -24.14 -2.45 -15.17
CA ASN A 37 -25.16 -3.08 -16.00
C ASN A 37 -25.09 -4.61 -15.89
N PHE A 38 -26.09 -5.30 -16.41
CA PHE A 38 -26.15 -6.77 -16.33
C PHE A 38 -25.01 -7.46 -17.08
N GLU A 39 -24.42 -6.88 -18.10
CA GLU A 39 -23.26 -7.46 -18.79
C GLU A 39 -22.03 -7.45 -17.88
N TRP A 40 -21.81 -6.38 -17.11
CA TRP A 40 -20.78 -6.34 -16.10
C TRP A 40 -21.04 -7.38 -14.99
N VAL A 41 -22.29 -7.47 -14.49
CA VAL A 41 -22.67 -8.46 -13.47
C VAL A 41 -22.43 -9.89 -13.97
N LYS A 42 -22.80 -10.21 -15.21
CA LYS A 42 -22.49 -11.50 -15.85
C LYS A 42 -20.99 -11.79 -15.87
N THR A 43 -20.21 -10.80 -16.25
CA THR A 43 -18.74 -10.93 -16.34
C THR A 43 -18.12 -11.25 -14.99
N ILE A 44 -18.53 -10.56 -13.92
CA ILE A 44 -17.91 -10.74 -12.60
C ILE A 44 -18.45 -11.95 -11.84
N SER A 45 -19.71 -12.35 -12.06
CA SER A 45 -20.35 -13.47 -11.36
C SER A 45 -20.19 -14.81 -12.09
N GLY A 46 -19.87 -14.79 -13.38
CA GLY A 46 -19.92 -15.97 -14.24
C GLY A 46 -21.33 -16.50 -14.54
N GLN A 47 -22.37 -15.82 -14.07
CA GLN A 47 -23.76 -16.24 -14.25
C GLN A 47 -24.33 -15.67 -15.55
N LYS A 48 -24.93 -16.53 -16.40
CA LYS A 48 -25.50 -16.11 -17.70
C LYS A 48 -26.67 -15.16 -17.57
N ASP A 49 -27.57 -15.42 -16.62
CA ASP A 49 -28.81 -14.67 -16.40
C ASP A 49 -28.90 -14.26 -14.92
N PRO A 50 -28.19 -13.20 -14.49
CA PRO A 50 -28.28 -12.73 -13.11
C PRO A 50 -29.66 -12.19 -12.82
N LEU A 51 -30.23 -12.59 -11.66
CA LEU A 51 -31.52 -12.16 -11.18
C LEU A 51 -31.42 -10.89 -10.33
N GLY A 52 -32.56 -10.25 -10.10
CA GLY A 52 -32.66 -9.05 -9.28
C GLY A 52 -32.75 -7.77 -10.11
N LYS A 53 -32.65 -6.65 -9.44
CA LYS A 53 -32.64 -5.31 -10.06
C LYS A 53 -31.26 -4.77 -10.11
N ILE A 54 -30.88 -4.07 -11.17
CA ILE A 54 -29.52 -3.53 -11.34
C ILE A 54 -29.17 -2.53 -10.24
N GLU A 55 -30.15 -1.79 -9.73
CA GLU A 55 -29.98 -0.83 -8.64
C GLU A 55 -29.53 -1.51 -7.33
N GLN A 56 -29.85 -2.78 -7.12
CA GLN A 56 -29.39 -3.55 -5.96
C GLN A 56 -27.89 -3.87 -6.07
N TYR A 57 -27.45 -4.29 -7.27
CA TYR A 57 -26.02 -4.51 -7.53
C TYR A 57 -25.22 -3.22 -7.40
N ASP A 58 -25.79 -2.11 -7.89
CA ASP A 58 -25.14 -0.80 -7.80
C ASP A 58 -24.99 -0.35 -6.34
N ALA A 59 -26.03 -0.52 -5.53
CA ALA A 59 -26.03 -0.11 -4.12
C ALA A 59 -24.95 -0.77 -3.27
N PHE A 60 -24.70 -2.09 -3.43
CA PHE A 60 -23.68 -2.75 -2.63
C PHE A 60 -22.26 -2.68 -3.26
N CYS A 61 -22.14 -2.25 -4.49
CA CYS A 61 -20.86 -1.92 -5.10
C CYS A 61 -20.40 -0.48 -4.79
N GLU A 62 -21.35 0.42 -4.48
CA GLU A 62 -21.09 1.85 -4.25
C GLU A 62 -20.03 2.12 -3.20
N PRO A 63 -19.99 1.46 -2.02
CA PRO A 63 -18.99 1.75 -1.00
C PRO A 63 -17.54 1.55 -1.49
N GLY A 64 -17.29 0.48 -2.25
CA GLY A 64 -15.97 0.21 -2.82
C GLY A 64 -15.59 1.18 -3.93
N ARG A 65 -16.55 1.52 -4.78
CA ARG A 65 -16.38 2.48 -5.88
C ARG A 65 -16.14 3.89 -5.36
N GLU A 66 -16.83 4.28 -4.31
CA GLU A 66 -16.70 5.59 -3.69
C GLU A 66 -15.27 5.83 -3.20
N LEU A 67 -14.67 4.89 -2.45
CA LEU A 67 -13.28 5.01 -2.01
C LEU A 67 -12.29 5.04 -3.18
N LEU A 68 -12.51 4.24 -4.22
CA LEU A 68 -11.70 4.28 -5.43
C LEU A 68 -11.73 5.67 -6.09
N ASN A 69 -12.91 6.29 -6.16
CA ASN A 69 -13.11 7.59 -6.79
C ASN A 69 -12.50 8.76 -6.00
N ARG A 70 -12.24 8.62 -4.70
CA ARG A 70 -11.46 9.60 -3.90
C ARG A 70 -10.03 9.78 -4.39
N GLY A 71 -9.59 8.95 -5.34
CA GLY A 71 -8.25 9.05 -5.93
C GLY A 71 -7.17 8.39 -5.08
N GLY A 72 -5.96 8.88 -5.22
CA GLY A 72 -4.75 8.39 -4.55
C GLY A 72 -3.55 8.50 -5.48
N LYS A 73 -2.35 8.24 -4.97
CA LYS A 73 -1.10 8.32 -5.76
C LYS A 73 -1.01 7.25 -6.86
N ARG A 74 -1.77 6.17 -6.79
CA ARG A 74 -1.79 5.03 -7.73
C ARG A 74 -0.38 4.49 -8.07
N TRP A 75 0.55 4.60 -7.17
CA TRP A 75 1.93 4.22 -7.44
C TRP A 75 2.11 2.70 -7.67
N ARG A 76 1.30 1.86 -7.02
CA ARG A 76 1.36 0.40 -7.18
C ARG A 76 0.97 -0.05 -8.59
N PRO A 77 -0.17 0.38 -9.17
CA PRO A 77 -0.50 0.03 -10.55
C PRO A 77 0.47 0.66 -11.57
N VAL A 78 1.03 1.85 -11.31
CA VAL A 78 2.10 2.42 -12.15
C VAL A 78 3.35 1.56 -12.08
N LEU A 79 3.74 1.08 -10.87
CA LEU A 79 4.85 0.15 -10.68
C LEU A 79 4.65 -1.16 -11.46
N MET A 80 3.42 -1.67 -11.54
CA MET A 80 3.10 -2.85 -12.38
C MET A 80 3.41 -2.59 -13.85
N LEU A 81 3.03 -1.42 -14.39
CA LEU A 81 3.36 -1.06 -15.78
C LEU A 81 4.86 -0.93 -15.99
N LEU A 82 5.57 -0.24 -15.09
CA LEU A 82 7.02 -0.10 -15.16
C LEU A 82 7.73 -1.44 -15.12
N SER A 83 7.27 -2.38 -14.30
CA SER A 83 7.79 -3.73 -14.21
C SER A 83 7.59 -4.54 -15.49
N CYS A 84 6.45 -4.33 -16.16
CA CYS A 84 6.16 -4.91 -17.47
C CYS A 84 7.07 -4.31 -18.56
N GLU A 85 7.21 -2.99 -18.60
CA GLU A 85 8.08 -2.28 -19.52
C GLU A 85 9.55 -2.67 -19.36
N LEU A 86 10.00 -2.87 -18.11
CA LEU A 86 11.37 -3.24 -17.77
C LEU A 86 11.83 -4.55 -18.41
N VAL A 87 10.90 -5.49 -18.65
CA VAL A 87 11.14 -6.77 -19.34
C VAL A 87 10.75 -6.74 -20.82
N GLY A 88 10.42 -5.56 -21.36
CA GLY A 88 10.09 -5.37 -22.78
C GLY A 88 8.63 -5.69 -23.14
N GLY A 89 7.75 -5.85 -22.13
CA GLY A 89 6.34 -6.21 -22.34
C GLY A 89 5.43 -5.04 -22.75
N GLY A 90 5.94 -3.81 -22.81
CA GLY A 90 5.13 -2.62 -23.14
C GLY A 90 3.93 -2.45 -22.21
N GLU A 91 2.74 -2.34 -22.76
CA GLU A 91 1.50 -2.12 -22.01
C GLU A 91 0.74 -3.42 -21.65
N SER A 92 1.35 -4.60 -21.82
CA SER A 92 0.66 -5.89 -21.62
C SER A 92 0.07 -6.08 -20.21
N ALA A 93 0.59 -5.35 -19.20
CA ALA A 93 0.06 -5.38 -17.84
C ALA A 93 -1.07 -4.36 -17.58
N LEU A 94 -1.40 -3.49 -18.54
CA LEU A 94 -2.32 -2.37 -18.29
C LEU A 94 -3.70 -2.85 -17.80
N GLU A 95 -4.27 -3.85 -18.45
CA GLU A 95 -5.58 -4.39 -18.07
C GLU A 95 -5.57 -5.08 -16.69
N LEU A 96 -4.40 -5.49 -16.18
CA LEU A 96 -4.23 -6.15 -14.89
C LEU A 96 -3.97 -5.16 -13.73
N THR A 97 -3.84 -3.87 -13.99
CA THR A 97 -3.57 -2.87 -12.94
C THR A 97 -4.58 -2.83 -11.79
N PRO A 98 -5.88 -3.17 -11.97
CA PRO A 98 -6.81 -3.32 -10.86
C PRO A 98 -6.47 -4.46 -9.90
N LEU A 99 -5.66 -5.47 -10.28
CA LEU A 99 -5.23 -6.56 -9.40
C LEU A 99 -4.50 -6.07 -8.15
N VAL A 100 -3.89 -4.90 -8.20
CA VAL A 100 -3.22 -4.32 -7.02
C VAL A 100 -3.99 -3.16 -6.42
N GLU A 101 -4.68 -2.37 -7.23
CA GLU A 101 -5.35 -1.17 -6.73
C GLU A 101 -6.68 -1.47 -6.02
N PHE A 102 -7.42 -2.48 -6.51
CA PHE A 102 -8.67 -2.89 -5.84
C PHE A 102 -8.40 -3.51 -4.48
N PRO A 103 -7.49 -4.51 -4.33
CA PRO A 103 -7.13 -5.02 -3.01
C PRO A 103 -6.56 -3.95 -2.07
N HIS A 104 -5.79 -2.99 -2.59
CA HIS A 104 -5.33 -1.87 -1.78
C HIS A 104 -6.50 -1.07 -1.21
N ASN A 105 -7.49 -0.70 -2.04
CA ASN A 105 -8.65 0.04 -1.54
C ASN A 105 -9.55 -0.83 -0.66
N GLY A 106 -9.69 -2.12 -0.96
CA GLY A 106 -10.38 -3.07 -0.10
C GLY A 106 -9.76 -3.16 1.29
N SER A 107 -8.41 -3.28 1.35
CA SER A 107 -7.69 -3.33 2.63
C SER A 107 -7.82 -2.02 3.42
N LEU A 108 -7.88 -0.86 2.76
CA LEU A 108 -8.11 0.42 3.44
C LEU A 108 -9.50 0.51 4.08
N ILE A 109 -10.54 -0.04 3.42
CA ILE A 109 -11.91 -0.07 4.00
C ILE A 109 -11.93 -0.94 5.26
N ILE A 110 -11.28 -2.10 5.23
CA ILE A 110 -11.24 -3.03 6.36
C ILE A 110 -10.36 -2.46 7.49
N ASP A 111 -9.19 -1.92 7.16
CA ASP A 111 -8.27 -1.27 8.10
C ASP A 111 -8.94 -0.12 8.87
N ASP A 112 -9.74 0.71 8.17
CA ASP A 112 -10.51 1.80 8.81
C ASP A 112 -11.53 1.29 9.85
N ILE A 113 -12.09 0.10 9.66
CA ILE A 113 -13.00 -0.52 10.62
C ILE A 113 -12.20 -1.08 11.81
N GLU A 114 -11.10 -1.77 11.54
CA GLU A 114 -10.22 -2.38 12.55
C GLU A 114 -9.60 -1.31 13.47
N ASP A 115 -9.17 -0.18 12.88
CA ASP A 115 -8.55 0.95 13.58
C ASP A 115 -9.58 1.97 14.13
N LYS A 116 -10.89 1.79 13.86
CA LYS A 116 -11.96 2.74 14.17
C LYS A 116 -11.69 4.14 13.63
N SER A 117 -11.08 4.22 12.46
CA SER A 117 -10.73 5.48 11.80
C SER A 117 -11.97 6.25 11.38
N GLU A 118 -12.02 7.55 11.65
CA GLU A 118 -13.15 8.40 11.27
C GLU A 118 -13.02 8.99 9.87
N TRP A 119 -11.78 9.15 9.38
CA TRP A 119 -11.49 9.88 8.15
C TRP A 119 -10.56 9.08 7.23
N ARG A 120 -10.85 9.12 5.93
CA ARG A 120 -9.98 8.53 4.89
C ARG A 120 -9.97 9.41 3.65
N ARG A 121 -8.78 9.88 3.24
CA ARG A 121 -8.60 10.74 2.06
C ARG A 121 -9.48 12.01 2.09
N GLY A 122 -9.57 12.64 3.26
CA GLY A 122 -10.28 13.92 3.43
C GLY A 122 -11.80 13.82 3.60
N GLU A 123 -12.37 12.60 3.54
CA GLU A 123 -13.78 12.32 3.73
C GLU A 123 -13.99 11.37 4.91
N LYS A 124 -15.23 11.21 5.39
CA LYS A 124 -15.56 10.21 6.40
C LYS A 124 -15.20 8.80 5.92
N ALA A 125 -14.73 7.94 6.83
CA ALA A 125 -14.47 6.54 6.51
C ALA A 125 -15.72 5.84 5.97
N VAL A 126 -15.53 4.91 5.03
CA VAL A 126 -16.61 4.26 4.26
C VAL A 126 -17.65 3.61 5.19
N HIS A 127 -17.22 2.96 6.27
CA HIS A 127 -18.11 2.31 7.23
C HIS A 127 -19.01 3.30 8.01
N LEU A 128 -18.59 4.56 8.16
CA LEU A 128 -19.41 5.61 8.78
C LEU A 128 -20.45 6.22 7.82
N ILE A 129 -20.28 6.01 6.52
CA ILE A 129 -21.19 6.51 5.48
C ILE A 129 -22.24 5.45 5.13
N TYR A 130 -21.80 4.19 4.94
CA TYR A 130 -22.63 3.10 4.39
C TYR A 130 -22.99 2.02 5.42
N GLY A 131 -22.43 2.06 6.63
CA GLY A 131 -22.54 0.99 7.63
C GLY A 131 -21.42 -0.03 7.52
N GLU A 132 -21.09 -0.69 8.63
CA GLU A 132 -19.98 -1.65 8.72
C GLU A 132 -20.20 -2.88 7.86
N ASP A 133 -21.42 -3.42 7.80
CA ASP A 133 -21.79 -4.59 7.03
C ASP A 133 -21.57 -4.39 5.51
N PHE A 134 -22.04 -3.27 4.96
CA PHE A 134 -21.78 -2.91 3.57
C PHE A 134 -20.28 -2.62 3.31
N ALA A 135 -19.60 -1.95 4.22
CA ALA A 135 -18.18 -1.65 4.11
C ALA A 135 -17.34 -2.93 4.10
N ILE A 136 -17.59 -3.87 5.02
CA ILE A 136 -16.90 -5.17 5.07
C ILE A 136 -17.15 -5.95 3.76
N ASN A 137 -18.40 -6.01 3.31
CA ASN A 137 -18.73 -6.71 2.06
C ASN A 137 -18.03 -6.09 0.85
N ALA A 138 -18.03 -4.75 0.75
CA ALA A 138 -17.37 -4.04 -0.35
C ALA A 138 -15.85 -4.21 -0.33
N GLY A 139 -15.21 -4.15 0.85
CA GLY A 139 -13.78 -4.43 1.01
C GLY A 139 -13.42 -5.84 0.54
N ASN A 140 -14.21 -6.83 0.96
CA ASN A 140 -14.04 -8.22 0.55
C ASN A 140 -14.28 -8.41 -0.97
N LEU A 141 -15.29 -7.75 -1.54
CA LEU A 141 -15.52 -7.81 -2.98
C LEU A 141 -14.32 -7.29 -3.77
N LEU A 142 -13.69 -6.20 -3.32
CA LEU A 142 -12.50 -5.65 -3.96
C LEU A 142 -11.30 -6.60 -3.93
N TYR A 143 -11.25 -7.59 -3.04
CA TYR A 143 -10.22 -8.63 -3.05
C TYR A 143 -10.43 -9.66 -4.17
N TYR A 144 -11.65 -9.92 -4.59
CA TYR A 144 -11.93 -10.97 -5.57
C TYR A 144 -12.28 -10.43 -6.96
N LEU A 145 -12.93 -9.26 -7.01
CA LEU A 145 -13.37 -8.65 -8.27
C LEU A 145 -12.27 -8.57 -9.35
N PRO A 146 -11.02 -8.15 -9.05
CA PRO A 146 -10.01 -7.99 -10.09
C PRO A 146 -9.49 -9.32 -10.66
N THR A 147 -9.74 -10.48 -10.02
CA THR A 147 -9.31 -11.78 -10.55
C THR A 147 -9.99 -12.12 -11.86
N THR A 148 -11.19 -11.57 -12.12
CA THR A 148 -11.89 -11.71 -13.40
C THR A 148 -11.07 -11.17 -14.58
N LEU A 149 -10.13 -10.26 -14.34
CA LEU A 149 -9.23 -9.74 -15.38
C LEU A 149 -8.21 -10.78 -15.83
N ILE A 150 -7.80 -11.69 -14.95
CA ILE A 150 -6.95 -12.84 -15.30
C ILE A 150 -7.78 -13.81 -16.15
N ASP A 151 -9.01 -14.13 -15.73
CA ASP A 151 -9.89 -15.05 -16.44
C ASP A 151 -10.15 -14.59 -17.86
N ASN A 152 -10.47 -13.33 -18.03
CA ASN A 152 -10.84 -12.74 -19.32
C ASN A 152 -9.63 -12.28 -20.17
N SER A 153 -8.41 -12.40 -19.65
CA SER A 153 -7.21 -12.05 -20.42
C SER A 153 -6.94 -13.01 -21.56
N SER A 154 -6.19 -12.55 -22.56
CA SER A 154 -5.71 -13.38 -23.68
C SER A 154 -4.45 -14.18 -23.37
N PHE A 155 -3.97 -14.18 -22.12
CA PHE A 155 -2.77 -14.91 -21.74
C PHE A 155 -2.98 -16.43 -21.82
N LEU A 156 -1.89 -17.15 -22.13
CA LEU A 156 -1.88 -18.60 -22.10
C LEU A 156 -2.17 -19.14 -20.68
N PRO A 157 -2.73 -20.36 -20.57
CA PRO A 157 -3.12 -20.95 -19.27
C PRO A 157 -1.99 -20.96 -18.23
N GLU A 158 -0.76 -21.26 -18.65
CA GLU A 158 0.41 -21.32 -17.76
C GLU A 158 0.70 -19.93 -17.16
N ARG A 159 0.56 -18.88 -17.96
CA ARG A 159 0.75 -17.50 -17.50
C ARG A 159 -0.39 -17.07 -16.57
N LYS A 160 -1.63 -17.43 -16.88
CA LYS A 160 -2.78 -17.18 -15.97
C LYS A 160 -2.56 -17.86 -14.62
N LEU A 161 -2.07 -19.11 -14.63
CA LEU A 161 -1.76 -19.85 -13.40
C LEU A 161 -0.73 -19.11 -12.53
N LEU A 162 0.37 -18.62 -13.13
CA LEU A 162 1.38 -17.83 -12.41
C LEU A 162 0.78 -16.52 -11.83
N LEU A 163 -0.05 -15.83 -12.61
CA LEU A 163 -0.73 -14.61 -12.12
C LEU A 163 -1.61 -14.92 -10.91
N TYR A 164 -2.38 -16.00 -10.92
CA TYR A 164 -3.19 -16.45 -9.78
C TYR A 164 -2.33 -16.88 -8.58
N GLN A 165 -1.20 -17.56 -8.81
CA GLN A 165 -0.29 -17.97 -7.75
C GLN A 165 0.28 -16.73 -7.02
N TYR A 166 0.83 -15.75 -7.77
CA TYR A 166 1.36 -14.51 -7.19
C TYR A 166 0.26 -13.68 -6.51
N TYR A 167 -0.91 -13.58 -7.13
CA TYR A 167 -2.05 -12.91 -6.50
C TYR A 167 -2.38 -13.54 -5.14
N SER A 168 -2.62 -14.85 -5.13
CA SER A 168 -3.03 -15.57 -3.91
C SER A 168 -1.95 -15.55 -2.83
N GLU A 169 -0.66 -15.65 -3.22
CA GLU A 169 0.45 -15.57 -2.27
C GLU A 169 0.50 -14.21 -1.59
N ASN A 170 0.47 -13.14 -2.37
CA ASN A 170 0.58 -11.78 -1.84
C ASN A 170 -0.66 -11.37 -1.04
N MET A 171 -1.85 -11.86 -1.39
CA MET A 171 -3.05 -11.65 -0.56
C MET A 171 -2.92 -12.35 0.80
N ARG A 172 -2.40 -13.57 0.86
CA ARG A 172 -2.12 -14.23 2.16
C ARG A 172 -1.08 -13.46 2.97
N ARG A 173 0.01 -12.97 2.33
CA ARG A 173 1.02 -12.12 2.99
C ARG A 173 0.39 -10.86 3.57
N LEU A 174 -0.44 -10.15 2.79
CA LEU A 174 -1.15 -8.94 3.24
C LEU A 174 -1.92 -9.18 4.54
N HIS A 175 -2.72 -10.24 4.60
CA HIS A 175 -3.52 -10.56 5.79
C HIS A 175 -2.67 -11.05 6.97
N LEU A 176 -1.58 -11.79 6.73
CA LEU A 176 -0.64 -12.14 7.80
C LEU A 176 0.03 -10.88 8.37
N GLY A 177 0.42 -9.93 7.52
CA GLY A 177 1.00 -8.66 7.96
C GLY A 177 0.03 -7.83 8.79
N GLN A 178 -1.22 -7.69 8.33
CA GLN A 178 -2.28 -7.02 9.08
C GLN A 178 -2.55 -7.71 10.43
N GLY A 179 -2.58 -9.05 10.45
CA GLY A 179 -2.77 -9.80 11.69
C GLY A 179 -1.66 -9.57 12.72
N PHE A 180 -0.38 -9.47 12.30
CA PHE A 180 0.71 -9.11 13.20
C PHE A 180 0.58 -7.69 13.72
N ASP A 181 0.23 -6.73 12.86
CA ASP A 181 0.05 -5.34 13.25
C ASP A 181 -1.06 -5.20 14.32
N ILE A 182 -2.23 -5.78 14.08
CA ILE A 182 -3.35 -5.83 15.04
C ILE A 182 -2.93 -6.48 16.36
N LEU A 183 -2.21 -7.63 16.31
CA LEU A 183 -1.78 -8.34 17.50
C LEU A 183 -0.86 -7.47 18.37
N TRP A 184 0.05 -6.75 17.75
CA TRP A 184 1.03 -5.96 18.50
C TRP A 184 0.45 -4.67 19.07
N HIS A 185 -0.38 -3.94 18.33
CA HIS A 185 -0.92 -2.70 18.87
C HIS A 185 -2.03 -2.93 19.89
N ASN A 186 -2.79 -4.02 19.80
CA ASN A 186 -3.78 -4.41 20.83
C ASN A 186 -3.17 -5.19 22.02
N GLY A 187 -1.89 -5.54 21.97
CA GLY A 187 -1.21 -6.35 22.97
C GLY A 187 -0.01 -5.67 23.62
N SER A 188 0.58 -6.40 24.59
CA SER A 188 1.81 -5.99 25.29
C SER A 188 3.09 -6.50 24.59
N ILE A 189 2.96 -7.19 23.47
CA ILE A 189 4.12 -7.71 22.72
C ILE A 189 4.83 -6.56 22.02
N ILE A 190 6.12 -6.43 22.28
CA ILE A 190 7.01 -5.53 21.53
C ILE A 190 7.82 -6.41 20.58
N PRO A 191 7.62 -6.27 19.26
CA PRO A 191 8.42 -7.03 18.28
C PRO A 191 9.87 -6.56 18.27
N ASP A 192 10.77 -7.42 17.80
CA ASP A 192 12.10 -6.96 17.45
C ASP A 192 12.10 -6.23 16.07
N PRO A 193 13.21 -5.52 15.71
CA PRO A 193 13.27 -4.81 14.43
C PRO A 193 13.09 -5.72 13.20
N ALA A 194 13.55 -6.98 13.24
CA ALA A 194 13.42 -7.91 12.11
C ALA A 194 11.96 -8.41 11.97
N GLU A 195 11.29 -8.67 13.09
CA GLU A 195 9.86 -9.01 13.12
C GLU A 195 9.02 -7.84 12.57
N TYR A 196 9.33 -6.60 12.99
CA TYR A 196 8.67 -5.41 12.46
C TYR A 196 8.87 -5.27 10.94
N GLU A 197 10.12 -5.38 10.44
CA GLU A 197 10.37 -5.35 9.00
C GLU A 197 9.63 -6.46 8.25
N GLN A 198 9.52 -7.66 8.85
CA GLN A 198 8.77 -8.76 8.27
C GLN A 198 7.27 -8.44 8.19
N MET A 199 6.69 -7.83 9.22
CA MET A 199 5.31 -7.34 9.19
C MET A 199 5.12 -6.29 8.10
N CYS A 200 6.02 -5.31 7.98
CA CYS A 200 5.98 -4.30 6.90
C CYS A 200 6.08 -4.93 5.51
N ARG A 201 6.94 -5.95 5.31
CA ARG A 201 7.01 -6.73 4.06
C ARG A 201 5.66 -7.34 3.72
N PHE A 202 4.98 -7.90 4.71
CA PHE A 202 3.70 -8.55 4.52
C PHE A 202 2.55 -7.54 4.36
N LYS A 203 2.41 -6.57 5.26
CA LYS A 203 1.30 -5.61 5.25
C LYS A 203 1.41 -4.64 4.07
N THR A 204 2.53 -3.93 3.96
CA THR A 204 2.70 -2.81 3.00
C THR A 204 3.43 -3.24 1.72
N GLY A 205 4.43 -4.11 1.85
CA GLY A 205 5.28 -4.56 0.76
C GLY A 205 4.61 -5.57 -0.17
N ALA A 206 3.69 -6.40 0.31
CA ALA A 206 3.07 -7.47 -0.48
C ALA A 206 2.40 -6.98 -1.77
N LEU A 207 1.68 -5.87 -1.71
CA LEU A 207 1.01 -5.32 -2.91
C LEU A 207 2.01 -4.70 -3.90
N ALA A 208 3.13 -4.17 -3.45
CA ALA A 208 4.20 -3.70 -4.33
C ALA A 208 4.92 -4.89 -4.99
N ARG A 209 5.17 -5.96 -4.22
CA ARG A 209 5.68 -7.24 -4.72
C ARG A 209 4.74 -7.82 -5.78
N MET A 210 3.44 -7.89 -5.49
CA MET A 210 2.42 -8.37 -6.43
C MET A 210 2.39 -7.54 -7.71
N ALA A 211 2.50 -6.21 -7.61
CA ALA A 211 2.57 -5.32 -8.77
C ALA A 211 3.75 -5.68 -9.67
N ALA A 212 4.94 -5.82 -9.10
CA ALA A 212 6.15 -6.16 -9.83
C ALA A 212 6.07 -7.55 -10.47
N GLN A 213 5.68 -8.56 -9.70
CA GLN A 213 5.54 -9.94 -10.20
C GLN A 213 4.52 -10.04 -11.33
N THR A 214 3.34 -9.43 -11.14
CA THR A 214 2.29 -9.40 -12.17
C THR A 214 2.77 -8.68 -13.43
N GLY A 215 3.44 -7.53 -13.28
CA GLY A 215 3.99 -6.75 -14.39
C GLY A 215 5.00 -7.56 -15.20
N VAL A 216 5.96 -8.20 -14.53
CA VAL A 216 6.98 -9.05 -15.18
C VAL A 216 6.33 -10.22 -15.94
N ILE A 217 5.41 -10.96 -15.31
CA ILE A 217 4.76 -12.10 -15.94
C ILE A 217 3.88 -11.68 -17.12
N ALA A 218 3.12 -10.59 -16.98
CA ALA A 218 2.33 -10.03 -18.08
C ALA A 218 3.23 -9.60 -19.26
N GLY A 219 4.40 -9.05 -18.96
CA GLY A 219 5.39 -8.63 -19.94
C GLY A 219 6.17 -9.77 -20.63
N GLY A 220 5.98 -11.02 -20.20
CA GLY A 220 6.69 -12.19 -20.74
C GLY A 220 8.05 -12.47 -20.10
N GLY A 221 8.34 -11.81 -18.97
CA GLY A 221 9.53 -12.11 -18.17
C GLY A 221 9.43 -13.46 -17.45
N SER A 222 10.58 -13.94 -16.93
CA SER A 222 10.66 -15.22 -16.24
C SER A 222 10.18 -15.13 -14.78
N PRO A 223 9.81 -16.26 -14.13
CA PRO A 223 9.51 -16.31 -12.70
C PRO A 223 10.67 -15.81 -11.83
N GLU A 224 11.91 -16.11 -12.19
CA GLU A 224 13.10 -15.65 -11.45
C GLU A 224 13.21 -14.12 -11.48
N THR A 225 12.94 -13.50 -12.63
CA THR A 225 12.90 -12.04 -12.77
C THR A 225 11.75 -11.45 -11.95
N ALA A 226 10.60 -12.13 -11.94
CA ALA A 226 9.45 -11.72 -11.14
C ALA A 226 9.75 -11.76 -9.63
N GLU A 227 10.47 -12.79 -9.16
CA GLU A 227 10.89 -12.91 -7.76
C GLU A 227 11.92 -11.83 -7.39
N LEU A 228 12.93 -11.60 -8.23
CA LEU A 228 13.94 -10.57 -8.01
C LEU A 228 13.30 -9.18 -7.90
N LEU A 229 12.52 -8.78 -8.91
CA LEU A 229 11.87 -7.47 -8.93
C LEU A 229 10.80 -7.35 -7.85
N GLY A 230 10.09 -8.43 -7.57
CA GLY A 230 9.13 -8.53 -6.47
C GLY A 230 9.78 -8.21 -5.13
N THR A 231 10.97 -8.77 -4.85
CA THR A 231 11.72 -8.51 -3.61
C THR A 231 12.19 -7.05 -3.51
N VAL A 232 12.67 -6.48 -4.61
CA VAL A 232 13.05 -5.05 -4.67
C VAL A 232 11.86 -4.14 -4.37
N CYS A 233 10.70 -4.42 -4.99
CA CYS A 233 9.51 -3.60 -4.81
C CYS A 233 8.84 -3.83 -3.43
N GLU A 234 8.97 -5.01 -2.85
CA GLU A 234 8.58 -5.27 -1.46
C GLU A 234 9.38 -4.37 -0.50
N ASN A 235 10.68 -4.22 -0.69
CA ASN A 235 11.53 -3.32 0.07
C ASN A 235 11.11 -1.84 -0.07
N MET A 236 10.59 -1.42 -1.23
CA MET A 236 10.00 -0.09 -1.38
C MET A 236 8.84 0.11 -0.39
N GLY A 237 7.98 -0.91 -0.22
CA GLY A 237 6.90 -0.87 0.76
C GLY A 237 7.40 -0.79 2.20
N VAL A 238 8.49 -1.51 2.53
CA VAL A 238 9.11 -1.44 3.87
C VAL A 238 9.68 -0.05 4.15
N GLY A 239 10.47 0.49 3.23
CA GLY A 239 11.03 1.85 3.37
C GLY A 239 9.95 2.91 3.50
N PHE A 240 8.88 2.80 2.71
CA PHE A 240 7.72 3.68 2.79
C PHE A 240 7.07 3.62 4.18
N GLN A 241 6.82 2.43 4.74
CA GLN A 241 6.21 2.28 6.05
C GLN A 241 7.08 2.86 7.16
N ILE A 242 8.39 2.56 7.16
CA ILE A 242 9.31 3.12 8.16
C ILE A 242 9.33 4.65 8.12
N MET A 243 9.30 5.25 6.93
CA MET A 243 9.26 6.71 6.81
C MET A 243 7.91 7.30 7.21
N ASP A 244 6.82 6.61 6.92
CA ASP A 244 5.47 6.99 7.38
C ASP A 244 5.44 7.07 8.92
N ASP A 245 6.00 6.07 9.60
CA ASP A 245 6.15 6.05 11.07
C ASP A 245 7.01 7.24 11.58
N VAL A 246 8.11 7.55 10.89
CA VAL A 246 8.98 8.69 11.26
C VAL A 246 8.25 10.02 11.06
N ILE A 247 7.57 10.19 9.92
CA ILE A 247 6.81 11.40 9.60
C ILE A 247 5.65 11.60 10.58
N ASN A 248 4.96 10.52 10.94
CA ASN A 248 3.89 10.56 11.93
C ASN A 248 4.36 11.16 13.26
N LEU A 249 5.55 10.80 13.73
CA LEU A 249 6.11 11.29 14.99
C LEU A 249 6.80 12.66 14.87
N THR A 250 7.04 13.18 13.65
CA THR A 250 7.72 14.47 13.42
C THR A 250 6.78 15.56 12.94
N GLU A 251 6.32 15.47 11.70
CA GLU A 251 5.54 16.50 11.00
C GLU A 251 4.04 16.19 10.96
N GLY A 252 3.68 14.91 11.13
CA GLY A 252 2.36 14.38 10.87
C GLY A 252 2.14 14.02 9.39
N ASN A 253 1.30 13.02 9.14
CA ASN A 253 0.96 12.57 7.80
C ASN A 253 -0.16 13.43 7.18
N PRO A 254 -0.19 13.65 5.86
CA PRO A 254 -1.30 14.35 5.21
C PRO A 254 -2.65 13.71 5.54
N GLY A 255 -3.54 14.48 6.19
CA GLY A 255 -4.86 14.01 6.61
C GLY A 255 -4.91 13.23 7.93
N LYS A 256 -3.77 13.08 8.61
CA LYS A 256 -3.64 12.55 9.97
C LYS A 256 -2.82 13.54 10.82
N GLY A 257 -3.14 13.63 12.11
CA GLY A 257 -2.40 14.48 13.02
C GLY A 257 -1.02 13.90 13.38
N ARG A 258 -0.10 14.78 13.83
CA ARG A 258 1.20 14.34 14.36
C ARG A 258 0.98 13.50 15.62
N GLY A 259 1.48 12.25 15.61
CA GLY A 259 1.39 11.32 16.73
C GLY A 259 0.09 10.51 16.79
N ASP A 260 -0.67 10.42 15.72
CA ASP A 260 -1.83 9.50 15.61
C ASP A 260 -1.44 8.07 16.01
N ASP A 261 -0.27 7.59 15.60
CA ASP A 261 0.24 6.27 15.95
C ASP A 261 0.40 6.04 17.46
N ILE A 262 0.61 7.13 18.24
CA ILE A 262 0.65 7.06 19.72
C ILE A 262 -0.75 6.79 20.25
N VAL A 263 -1.78 7.42 19.68
CA VAL A 263 -3.18 7.21 20.06
C VAL A 263 -3.66 5.81 19.69
N GLU A 264 -3.26 5.33 18.52
CA GLU A 264 -3.55 3.97 18.03
C GLU A 264 -2.73 2.88 18.75
N GLY A 265 -1.75 3.23 19.59
CA GLY A 265 -0.93 2.28 20.33
C GLY A 265 0.11 1.53 19.48
N LYS A 266 0.45 2.04 18.28
CA LYS A 266 1.33 1.36 17.31
C LYS A 266 2.74 1.16 17.82
N LYS A 267 3.28 -0.04 17.56
CA LYS A 267 4.67 -0.42 17.84
C LYS A 267 5.55 -0.12 16.62
N SER A 268 5.63 1.18 16.27
CA SER A 268 6.42 1.65 15.13
C SER A 268 7.93 1.43 15.32
N LEU A 269 8.71 1.43 14.21
CA LEU A 269 10.15 1.16 14.31
C LEU A 269 10.89 2.13 15.24
N PRO A 270 10.60 3.45 15.29
CA PRO A 270 11.18 4.34 16.29
C PRO A 270 10.87 3.93 17.73
N VAL A 271 9.66 3.46 18.03
CA VAL A 271 9.28 2.96 19.35
C VAL A 271 10.12 1.72 19.72
N ILE A 272 10.26 0.79 18.79
CA ILE A 272 11.03 -0.44 18.97
C ILE A 272 12.52 -0.12 19.21
N TYR A 273 13.12 0.76 18.42
CA TYR A 273 14.51 1.17 18.61
C TYR A 273 14.74 1.91 19.93
N HIS A 274 13.78 2.77 20.36
CA HIS A 274 13.84 3.40 21.66
C HIS A 274 13.84 2.35 22.79
N LEU A 275 12.88 1.44 22.77
CA LEU A 275 12.73 0.42 23.81
C LEU A 275 13.89 -0.60 23.83
N LYS A 276 14.52 -0.86 22.68
CA LYS A 276 15.75 -1.66 22.62
C LYS A 276 16.90 -1.02 23.37
N LYS A 277 17.00 0.32 23.33
CA LYS A 277 18.03 1.10 24.06
C LYS A 277 17.67 1.32 25.53
N TYR A 278 16.41 1.57 25.80
CA TYR A 278 15.86 1.93 27.12
C TYR A 278 14.68 1.03 27.50
N PRO A 279 14.92 -0.26 27.81
CA PRO A 279 13.84 -1.20 28.17
C PRO A 279 13.03 -0.78 29.40
N SER A 280 13.64 0.02 30.30
CA SER A 280 12.99 0.56 31.50
C SER A 280 11.87 1.56 31.19
N ASP A 281 11.83 2.14 29.99
CA ASP A 281 10.81 3.11 29.58
C ASP A 281 9.51 2.46 29.09
N LEU A 282 9.46 1.13 28.95
CA LEU A 282 8.28 0.40 28.48
C LEU A 282 7.01 0.79 29.22
N THR A 283 7.00 0.64 30.55
CA THR A 283 5.82 0.96 31.38
C THR A 283 5.38 2.42 31.25
N LYS A 284 6.34 3.33 31.07
CA LYS A 284 6.07 4.77 30.90
C LYS A 284 5.42 5.04 29.55
N LEU A 285 5.93 4.43 28.47
CA LEU A 285 5.36 4.57 27.13
C LEU A 285 3.96 3.93 27.05
N GLU A 286 3.79 2.72 27.55
CA GLU A 286 2.47 2.05 27.61
C GLU A 286 1.43 2.93 28.33
N LYS A 287 1.79 3.54 29.45
CA LYS A 287 0.90 4.46 30.17
C LYS A 287 0.56 5.70 29.34
N LEU A 288 1.51 6.27 28.61
CA LEU A 288 1.26 7.42 27.73
C LEU A 288 0.33 7.04 26.58
N PHE A 289 0.52 5.87 25.95
CA PHE A 289 -0.32 5.36 24.88
C PHE A 289 -1.75 5.11 25.37
N GLN A 290 -1.93 4.42 26.49
CA GLN A 290 -3.25 4.16 27.10
C GLN A 290 -3.99 5.46 27.45
N LEU A 291 -3.27 6.48 27.98
CA LEU A 291 -3.87 7.78 28.28
C LEU A 291 -4.22 8.54 27.01
N ALA A 292 -3.42 8.44 25.95
CA ALA A 292 -3.71 9.07 24.66
C ALA A 292 -4.94 8.44 24.00
N GLU A 293 -5.01 7.12 23.96
CA GLU A 293 -6.18 6.37 23.47
C GLU A 293 -7.46 6.75 24.23
N ALA A 294 -7.42 6.73 25.57
CA ALA A 294 -8.57 7.05 26.41
C ALA A 294 -9.08 8.49 26.23
N LYS A 295 -8.21 9.44 25.89
CA LYS A 295 -8.57 10.85 25.65
C LYS A 295 -9.01 11.13 24.23
N GLY A 296 -8.59 10.32 23.28
CA GLY A 296 -8.70 10.56 21.85
C GLY A 296 -7.75 11.66 21.35
N PHE A 297 -7.48 11.68 20.05
CA PHE A 297 -6.47 12.53 19.42
C PHE A 297 -6.59 14.01 19.79
N GLU A 298 -7.81 14.58 19.74
CA GLU A 298 -8.04 16.01 20.00
C GLU A 298 -7.64 16.47 21.41
N LYS A 299 -7.66 15.57 22.40
CA LYS A 299 -7.41 15.88 23.83
C LYS A 299 -6.11 15.30 24.36
N ALA A 300 -5.42 14.48 23.58
CA ALA A 300 -4.22 13.75 24.02
C ALA A 300 -2.89 14.48 23.76
N GLY A 301 -2.88 15.73 23.32
CA GLY A 301 -1.69 16.45 22.89
C GLY A 301 -0.51 16.39 23.88
N VAL A 302 -0.78 16.49 25.18
CA VAL A 302 0.27 16.41 26.23
C VAL A 302 0.90 15.02 26.32
N GLU A 303 0.10 13.96 26.21
CA GLU A 303 0.57 12.57 26.22
C GLU A 303 1.37 12.24 24.96
N ILE A 304 0.86 12.68 23.81
CA ILE A 304 1.51 12.54 22.50
C ILE A 304 2.89 13.22 22.52
N ASP A 305 2.97 14.49 22.93
CA ASP A 305 4.25 15.22 22.98
C ASP A 305 5.25 14.55 23.92
N LYS A 306 4.82 14.13 25.12
CA LYS A 306 5.70 13.41 26.05
C LYS A 306 6.22 12.08 25.50
N ALA A 307 5.39 11.33 24.78
CA ALA A 307 5.82 10.08 24.15
C ALA A 307 6.82 10.35 23.03
N ILE A 308 6.54 11.34 22.16
CA ILE A 308 7.43 11.73 21.06
C ILE A 308 8.76 12.26 21.59
N ASP A 309 8.78 13.10 22.62
CA ASP A 309 9.99 13.64 23.24
C ASP A 309 10.85 12.51 23.79
N LEU A 310 10.24 11.51 24.45
CA LEU A 310 10.95 10.36 24.98
C LEU A 310 11.60 9.54 23.86
N ILE A 311 10.86 9.21 22.80
CA ILE A 311 11.33 8.45 21.65
C ILE A 311 12.44 9.23 20.91
N SER A 312 12.23 10.53 20.70
CA SER A 312 13.17 11.39 19.94
C SER A 312 14.50 11.55 20.68
N SER A 313 14.48 11.68 22.01
CA SER A 313 15.68 11.88 22.84
C SER A 313 16.68 10.73 22.75
N SER A 314 16.23 9.53 22.36
CA SER A 314 17.08 8.34 22.21
C SER A 314 17.82 8.26 20.86
N GLY A 315 17.50 9.14 19.89
CA GLY A 315 17.98 9.08 18.52
C GLY A 315 17.29 8.02 17.65
N ALA A 316 16.22 7.39 18.14
CA ALA A 316 15.52 6.30 17.45
C ALA A 316 14.88 6.73 16.12
N LEU A 317 14.40 7.98 16.02
CA LEU A 317 13.88 8.53 14.76
C LEU A 317 14.94 8.57 13.66
N THR A 318 16.16 9.04 13.99
CA THR A 318 17.28 9.09 13.04
C THR A 318 17.71 7.69 12.62
N GLU A 319 17.75 6.75 13.57
CA GLU A 319 18.10 5.36 13.29
C GLU A 319 17.07 4.69 12.36
N ALA A 320 15.77 4.88 12.59
CA ALA A 320 14.72 4.39 11.73
C ALA A 320 14.80 5.00 10.32
N LYS A 321 15.00 6.31 10.21
CA LYS A 321 15.19 6.99 8.93
C LYS A 321 16.39 6.43 8.16
N ASN A 322 17.52 6.24 8.82
CA ASN A 322 18.73 5.68 8.20
C ASN A 322 18.47 4.24 7.71
N ARG A 323 17.72 3.43 8.48
CA ARG A 323 17.37 2.08 8.08
C ARG A 323 16.47 2.06 6.82
N ALA A 324 15.50 2.96 6.72
CA ALA A 324 14.68 3.10 5.52
C ALA A 324 15.55 3.42 4.29
N HIS A 325 16.44 4.40 4.40
CA HIS A 325 17.37 4.77 3.31
C HIS A 325 18.26 3.60 2.89
N GLU A 326 18.85 2.87 3.84
CA GLU A 326 19.69 1.71 3.56
C GLU A 326 18.94 0.66 2.72
N ILE A 327 17.70 0.31 3.11
CA ILE A 327 16.86 -0.67 2.38
C ILE A 327 16.59 -0.18 0.96
N LEU A 328 16.28 1.09 0.78
CA LEU A 328 15.94 1.67 -0.51
C LEU A 328 17.15 1.82 -1.44
N ASP A 329 18.32 2.19 -0.90
CA ASP A 329 19.56 2.32 -1.66
C ASP A 329 20.04 0.96 -2.17
N ILE A 330 19.96 -0.10 -1.35
CA ILE A 330 20.24 -1.47 -1.76
C ILE A 330 19.28 -1.89 -2.89
N SER A 331 18.03 -1.54 -2.77
CA SER A 331 16.99 -1.87 -3.78
C SER A 331 17.24 -1.12 -5.11
N ALA A 332 17.58 0.17 -5.06
CA ALA A 332 17.92 0.97 -6.23
C ALA A 332 19.18 0.43 -6.94
N LYS A 333 20.19 0.05 -6.15
CA LYS A 333 21.40 -0.60 -6.68
C LYS A 333 21.07 -1.92 -7.36
N THR A 334 20.20 -2.74 -6.76
CA THR A 334 19.78 -4.03 -7.37
C THR A 334 19.12 -3.83 -8.72
N ILE A 335 18.30 -2.79 -8.90
CA ILE A 335 17.75 -2.44 -10.23
C ILE A 335 18.87 -2.11 -11.21
N SER A 336 19.81 -1.23 -10.82
CA SER A 336 20.90 -0.80 -11.70
C SER A 336 21.83 -1.94 -12.11
N ASP A 337 22.04 -2.92 -11.23
CA ASP A 337 22.96 -4.04 -11.47
C ASP A 337 22.34 -5.15 -12.34
N ASN A 338 21.00 -5.32 -12.31
CA ASN A 338 20.32 -6.46 -12.96
C ASN A 338 19.50 -6.08 -14.19
N PHE A 339 19.18 -4.81 -14.41
CA PHE A 339 18.36 -4.37 -15.52
C PHE A 339 19.06 -3.33 -16.37
N LYS A 340 18.83 -3.37 -17.68
CA LYS A 340 19.35 -2.35 -18.60
C LYS A 340 18.74 -0.99 -18.26
N LYS A 341 19.57 0.06 -18.38
CA LYS A 341 19.10 1.43 -18.25
C LYS A 341 18.00 1.71 -19.27
N SER A 342 16.87 2.18 -18.77
CA SER A 342 15.67 2.50 -19.54
C SER A 342 14.83 3.51 -18.78
N GLU A 343 13.85 4.11 -19.43
CA GLU A 343 12.87 4.98 -18.77
C GLU A 343 12.18 4.27 -17.57
N ALA A 344 11.83 3.00 -17.72
CA ALA A 344 11.22 2.21 -16.66
C ALA A 344 12.16 2.00 -15.47
N SER A 345 13.44 1.65 -15.72
CA SER A 345 14.43 1.50 -14.63
C SER A 345 14.68 2.81 -13.90
N ASP A 346 14.81 3.92 -14.64
CA ASP A 346 15.07 5.23 -14.07
C ASP A 346 13.87 5.70 -13.22
N LEU A 347 12.63 5.46 -13.66
CA LEU A 347 11.42 5.78 -12.88
C LEU A 347 11.29 4.90 -11.62
N ILE A 348 11.59 3.60 -11.68
CA ILE A 348 11.56 2.73 -10.48
C ILE A 348 12.61 3.21 -9.46
N ILE A 349 13.82 3.53 -9.90
CA ILE A 349 14.87 4.07 -9.04
C ILE A 349 14.44 5.43 -8.43
N TYR A 350 13.85 6.29 -9.24
CA TYR A 350 13.30 7.56 -8.75
C TYR A 350 12.23 7.35 -7.68
N MET A 351 11.31 6.39 -7.88
CA MET A 351 10.29 6.06 -6.89
C MET A 351 10.92 5.56 -5.58
N LEU A 352 11.93 4.67 -5.65
CA LEU A 352 12.67 4.20 -4.47
C LEU A 352 13.31 5.33 -3.68
N GLN A 353 13.84 6.35 -4.36
CA GLN A 353 14.60 7.44 -3.74
C GLN A 353 13.75 8.64 -3.30
N ASN A 354 12.55 8.82 -3.85
CA ASN A 354 11.78 10.06 -3.69
C ASN A 354 10.37 9.90 -3.11
N PHE A 355 9.78 8.70 -3.12
CA PHE A 355 8.47 8.48 -2.49
C PHE A 355 8.55 8.39 -0.97
N VAL A 356 9.75 8.42 -0.43
CA VAL A 356 10.12 8.27 0.98
C VAL A 356 10.69 9.59 1.56
N LYS A 357 10.53 10.68 0.82
CA LYS A 357 10.89 12.04 1.28
C LYS A 357 9.70 12.78 1.83
#